data_3093960095aef6d023018e075df8efc1
#
_entry.id   3093960095aef6d023018e075df8efc1
#
_cell.length_a   1.000
_cell.length_b   1.000
_cell.length_c   1.000
_cell.angle_alpha   90.00
_cell.angle_beta   90.00
_cell.angle_gamma   90.00
#
_symmetry.space_group_name_H-M   'P 1'
#
loop_
_entity.id
_entity.type
_entity.pdbx_description
1 polymer ?
#
loop_
_entity_poly.entity_id
_entity_poly.type
_entity_poly.pdbx_seq_one_letter_code
_entity_poly.pdbx_strand_id
1 'polypeptide(L)'
;MSNETHPTPGTTTPRLAAIGLVVADMAASLAFYRRLGLAVPPEADTAPHAEAALPGGLRLMWDTYDVARSNDPEWTPPGSGIPTGLAFECAGPAGVDKAYAELTASGYTGEKEPWDAPWGQRYAVVQDPDGHGVDLFAALA
;
A
#
# COMPACT_ATOMS: atom_id res chain seq x y z
N MET A 1 -17.17 18.43 3.78
CA MET A 1 -18.08 17.77 2.84
C MET A 1 -17.42 16.51 2.28
N SER A 2 -18.13 15.41 2.27
CA SER A 2 -17.61 14.16 1.75
C SER A 2 -17.56 14.20 0.23
N ASN A 3 -16.46 13.68 -0.35
CA ASN A 3 -16.32 13.46 -1.78
C ASN A 3 -16.64 12.01 -2.17
N GLU A 4 -17.19 11.26 -1.24
CA GLU A 4 -17.51 9.86 -1.51
C GLU A 4 -18.62 9.75 -2.55
N THR A 5 -18.45 8.78 -3.45
CA THR A 5 -19.44 8.42 -4.44
C THR A 5 -20.06 7.09 -4.02
N HIS A 6 -21.38 7.07 -3.88
CA HIS A 6 -22.12 5.87 -3.52
C HIS A 6 -23.02 5.42 -4.67
N PRO A 7 -23.30 4.12 -4.80
CA PRO A 7 -24.25 3.65 -5.80
C PRO A 7 -25.62 4.29 -5.58
N THR A 8 -26.26 4.69 -6.65
CA THR A 8 -27.63 5.19 -6.62
C THR A 8 -28.59 4.04 -6.31
N PRO A 9 -29.57 4.24 -5.40
CA PRO A 9 -30.58 3.20 -5.17
C PRO A 9 -31.22 2.74 -6.48
N GLY A 10 -31.31 1.43 -6.66
CA GLY A 10 -31.85 0.82 -7.86
C GLY A 10 -30.83 0.55 -8.96
N THR A 11 -29.60 1.07 -8.87
CA THR A 11 -28.55 0.72 -9.81
C THR A 11 -27.91 -0.60 -9.45
N THR A 12 -27.54 -1.39 -10.46
CA THR A 12 -26.81 -2.66 -10.27
C THR A 12 -25.31 -2.51 -10.53
N THR A 13 -24.86 -1.32 -10.95
CA THR A 13 -23.44 -1.09 -11.23
C THR A 13 -22.65 -0.97 -9.93
N PRO A 14 -21.68 -1.88 -9.68
CA PRO A 14 -20.85 -1.77 -8.49
C PRO A 14 -19.91 -0.57 -8.54
N ARG A 15 -19.38 -0.21 -7.39
CA ARG A 15 -18.35 0.84 -7.25
C ARG A 15 -17.13 0.23 -6.56
N LEU A 16 -15.93 0.51 -7.09
CA LEU A 16 -14.71 0.12 -6.39
C LEU A 16 -14.63 0.91 -5.08
N ALA A 17 -14.61 0.23 -3.95
CA ALA A 17 -14.68 0.86 -2.63
C ALA A 17 -13.45 0.65 -1.79
N ALA A 18 -12.69 -0.43 -2.02
CA ALA A 18 -11.55 -0.77 -1.18
C ALA A 18 -10.54 -1.63 -1.93
N ILE A 19 -9.28 -1.51 -1.51
CA ILE A 19 -8.18 -2.38 -1.94
C ILE A 19 -7.68 -3.07 -0.68
N GLY A 20 -7.55 -4.40 -0.71
CA GLY A 20 -7.17 -5.18 0.45
C GLY A 20 -5.78 -5.78 0.34
N LEU A 21 -5.04 -5.75 1.45
CA LEU A 21 -3.77 -6.44 1.62
C LEU A 21 -3.94 -7.51 2.69
N VAL A 22 -3.38 -8.69 2.47
CA VAL A 22 -3.35 -9.74 3.48
C VAL A 22 -1.90 -9.84 3.97
N VAL A 23 -1.71 -9.73 5.29
CA VAL A 23 -0.40 -9.49 5.88
C VAL A 23 -0.09 -10.51 6.98
N ALA A 24 1.19 -10.87 7.09
CA ALA A 24 1.64 -11.78 8.13
C ALA A 24 1.69 -11.11 9.50
N ASP A 25 2.08 -9.83 9.54
CA ASP A 25 2.28 -9.07 10.78
C ASP A 25 1.65 -7.68 10.60
N MET A 26 0.53 -7.46 11.26
CA MET A 26 -0.22 -6.19 11.13
C MET A 26 0.64 -5.00 11.55
N ALA A 27 1.29 -5.07 12.70
CA ALA A 27 2.10 -3.96 13.21
C ALA A 27 3.24 -3.61 12.25
N ALA A 28 3.92 -4.61 11.71
CA ALA A 28 5.03 -4.40 10.78
C ALA A 28 4.55 -3.77 9.47
N SER A 29 3.44 -4.27 8.93
CA SER A 29 2.87 -3.73 7.70
C SER A 29 2.42 -2.28 7.87
N LEU A 30 1.69 -1.99 8.96
CA LEU A 30 1.22 -0.64 9.23
C LEU A 30 2.38 0.33 9.46
N ALA A 31 3.45 -0.10 10.12
CA ALA A 31 4.65 0.73 10.31
C ALA A 31 5.25 1.14 8.97
N PHE A 32 5.32 0.23 8.01
CA PHE A 32 5.80 0.53 6.66
C PHE A 32 4.91 1.56 5.97
N TYR A 33 3.60 1.33 5.94
CA TYR A 33 2.68 2.22 5.21
C TYR A 33 2.48 3.57 5.89
N ARG A 34 2.64 3.65 7.21
CA ARG A 34 2.66 4.95 7.91
C ARG A 34 3.87 5.79 7.47
N ARG A 35 5.01 5.18 7.17
CA ARG A 35 6.16 5.88 6.61
C ARG A 35 5.89 6.47 5.24
N LEU A 36 4.92 5.92 4.53
CA LEU A 36 4.48 6.43 3.22
C LEU A 36 3.31 7.43 3.35
N GLY A 37 2.98 7.83 4.58
CA GLY A 37 2.01 8.88 4.80
C GLY A 37 0.58 8.42 5.07
N LEU A 38 0.34 7.12 5.16
CA LEU A 38 -1.01 6.63 5.48
C LEU A 38 -1.29 6.75 6.97
N ALA A 39 -2.47 7.28 7.29
CA ALA A 39 -2.88 7.50 8.67
C ALA A 39 -3.69 6.29 9.15
N VAL A 40 -3.09 5.53 10.08
CA VAL A 40 -3.76 4.40 10.72
C VAL A 40 -3.47 4.52 12.22
N PRO A 41 -4.50 4.47 13.08
CA PRO A 41 -4.28 4.63 14.53
C PRO A 41 -3.41 3.51 15.11
N PRO A 42 -2.61 3.81 16.17
CA PRO A 42 -1.73 2.80 16.76
C PRO A 42 -2.44 1.56 17.28
N GLU A 43 -3.69 1.69 17.70
CA GLU A 43 -4.51 0.58 18.21
C GLU A 43 -4.70 -0.52 17.18
N ALA A 44 -4.60 -0.17 15.88
CA ALA A 44 -4.75 -1.13 14.80
C ALA A 44 -3.61 -2.16 14.75
N ASP A 45 -2.47 -1.89 15.37
CA ASP A 45 -1.31 -2.79 15.35
C ASP A 45 -1.62 -4.19 15.89
N THR A 46 -2.56 -4.28 16.82
CA THR A 46 -2.98 -5.56 17.41
C THR A 46 -4.33 -6.05 16.91
N ALA A 47 -4.91 -5.34 15.94
CA ALA A 47 -6.22 -5.70 15.38
C ALA A 47 -6.05 -6.71 14.23
N PRO A 48 -7.05 -7.58 14.00
CA PRO A 48 -7.03 -8.50 12.87
C PRO A 48 -7.36 -7.83 11.54
N HIS A 49 -7.95 -6.62 11.58
CA HIS A 49 -8.35 -5.84 10.42
C HIS A 49 -8.05 -4.36 10.67
N ALA A 50 -7.57 -3.67 9.66
CA ALA A 50 -7.30 -2.23 9.73
C ALA A 50 -7.67 -1.56 8.41
N GLU A 51 -7.92 -0.25 8.44
CA GLU A 51 -8.28 0.52 7.25
C GLU A 51 -7.65 1.91 7.31
N ALA A 52 -7.30 2.41 6.12
CA ALA A 52 -6.93 3.81 5.93
C ALA A 52 -7.86 4.42 4.89
N ALA A 53 -8.42 5.57 5.18
CA ALA A 53 -9.24 6.30 4.23
C ALA A 53 -8.34 6.98 3.19
N LEU A 54 -8.71 6.84 1.92
CA LEU A 54 -8.04 7.47 0.80
C LEU A 54 -8.98 8.49 0.15
N PRO A 55 -8.47 9.43 -0.64
CA PRO A 55 -9.35 10.39 -1.34
C PRO A 55 -10.39 9.69 -2.21
N GLY A 56 -11.57 10.28 -2.30
CA GLY A 56 -12.64 9.79 -3.15
C GLY A 56 -13.45 8.64 -2.57
N GLY A 57 -13.37 8.42 -1.27
CA GLY A 57 -14.13 7.34 -0.61
C GLY A 57 -13.53 5.96 -0.77
N LEU A 58 -12.36 5.86 -1.38
CA LEU A 58 -11.62 4.61 -1.47
C LEU A 58 -10.93 4.32 -0.14
N ARG A 59 -10.76 3.05 0.21
CA ARG A 59 -10.04 2.64 1.42
C ARG A 59 -8.97 1.62 1.07
N LEU A 60 -7.85 1.71 1.78
CA LEU A 60 -6.88 0.62 1.81
C LEU A 60 -7.13 -0.17 3.10
N MET A 61 -7.24 -1.49 2.98
CA MET A 61 -7.55 -2.37 4.11
C MET A 61 -6.44 -3.39 4.31
N TRP A 62 -6.25 -3.79 5.55
CA TRP A 62 -5.30 -4.84 5.93
C TRP A 62 -6.07 -5.92 6.70
N ASP A 63 -5.83 -7.17 6.34
CA ASP A 63 -6.33 -8.33 7.09
C ASP A 63 -5.15 -9.24 7.41
N THR A 64 -5.16 -9.81 8.61
CA THR A 64 -4.14 -10.80 8.97
C THR A 64 -4.38 -12.11 8.23
N TYR A 65 -3.36 -12.98 8.23
CA TYR A 65 -3.49 -14.34 7.67
C TYR A 65 -4.62 -15.12 8.36
N ASP A 66 -4.84 -14.90 9.66
CA ASP A 66 -5.93 -15.58 10.36
C ASP A 66 -7.29 -15.17 9.81
N VAL A 67 -7.48 -13.90 9.47
CA VAL A 67 -8.72 -13.45 8.83
C VAL A 67 -8.89 -14.10 7.45
N ALA A 68 -7.84 -14.15 6.66
CA ALA A 68 -7.89 -14.79 5.34
C ALA A 68 -8.26 -16.27 5.47
N ARG A 69 -7.66 -16.98 6.43
CA ARG A 69 -7.97 -18.40 6.65
C ARG A 69 -9.36 -18.63 7.21
N SER A 70 -9.89 -17.68 7.99
CA SER A 70 -11.27 -17.81 8.49
C SER A 70 -12.29 -17.66 7.38
N ASN A 71 -11.96 -16.87 6.34
CA ASN A 71 -12.82 -16.71 5.17
C ASN A 71 -12.66 -17.86 4.17
N ASP A 72 -11.44 -18.39 4.07
CA ASP A 72 -11.12 -19.50 3.17
C ASP A 72 -10.09 -20.42 3.84
N PRO A 73 -10.53 -21.54 4.43
CA PRO A 73 -9.59 -22.46 5.13
C PRO A 73 -8.48 -23.03 4.26
N GLU A 74 -8.65 -22.99 2.94
CA GLU A 74 -7.62 -23.47 2.00
C GLU A 74 -6.65 -22.36 1.57
N TRP A 75 -6.87 -21.12 2.03
CA TRP A 75 -6.01 -20.02 1.68
C TRP A 75 -4.58 -20.24 2.19
N THR A 76 -3.61 -19.99 1.34
CA THR A 76 -2.19 -20.02 1.67
C THR A 76 -1.54 -18.71 1.29
N PRO A 77 -0.53 -18.24 2.06
CA PRO A 77 0.13 -17.00 1.73
C PRO A 77 0.90 -17.08 0.41
N PRO A 78 0.87 -16.01 -0.40
CA PRO A 78 1.71 -15.95 -1.60
C PRO A 78 3.19 -15.84 -1.22
N GLY A 79 4.06 -16.14 -2.17
CA GLY A 79 5.50 -15.92 -2.01
C GLY A 79 5.85 -14.44 -2.01
N SER A 80 7.12 -14.12 -1.73
CA SER A 80 7.63 -12.75 -1.80
C SER A 80 7.88 -12.31 -3.24
N GLY A 81 8.09 -11.00 -3.44
CA GLY A 81 8.37 -10.44 -4.77
C GLY A 81 7.14 -10.25 -5.64
N ILE A 82 5.95 -10.26 -5.05
CA ILE A 82 4.70 -10.09 -5.79
C ILE A 82 4.35 -8.61 -5.86
N PRO A 83 4.10 -8.05 -7.08
CA PRO A 83 3.66 -6.67 -7.20
C PRO A 83 2.27 -6.49 -6.60
N THR A 84 2.07 -5.42 -5.82
CA THR A 84 0.75 -5.08 -5.30
C THR A 84 -0.02 -4.14 -6.23
N GLY A 85 0.68 -3.45 -7.12
CA GLY A 85 0.08 -2.38 -7.93
C GLY A 85 -0.10 -1.07 -7.16
N LEU A 86 0.43 -0.96 -5.94
CA LEU A 86 0.39 0.28 -5.18
C LEU A 86 1.56 1.18 -5.59
N ALA A 87 1.25 2.43 -5.90
CA ALA A 87 2.24 3.43 -6.28
C ALA A 87 2.01 4.70 -5.46
N PHE A 88 3.08 5.23 -4.88
CA PHE A 88 3.03 6.43 -4.05
C PHE A 88 3.77 7.56 -4.75
N GLU A 89 3.08 8.67 -4.95
CA GLU A 89 3.69 9.86 -5.54
C GLU A 89 4.48 10.61 -4.49
N CYS A 90 5.74 10.91 -4.81
CA CYS A 90 6.64 11.66 -3.94
C CYS A 90 6.69 13.13 -4.36
N ALA A 91 7.23 13.98 -3.48
CA ALA A 91 7.41 15.40 -3.77
C ALA A 91 8.63 15.59 -4.67
N GLY A 92 8.43 15.49 -5.97
CA GLY A 92 9.49 15.65 -6.98
C GLY A 92 10.47 14.47 -7.03
N PRO A 93 11.38 14.49 -8.02
CA PRO A 93 12.37 13.40 -8.18
C PRO A 93 13.26 13.23 -6.96
N ALA A 94 13.68 14.32 -6.30
CA ALA A 94 14.47 14.23 -5.08
C ALA A 94 13.71 13.54 -3.95
N GLY A 95 12.38 13.66 -3.91
CA GLY A 95 11.54 12.97 -2.94
C GLY A 95 11.54 11.46 -3.13
N VAL A 96 11.63 10.99 -4.37
CA VAL A 96 11.78 9.55 -4.65
C VAL A 96 13.09 9.03 -4.06
N ASP A 97 14.19 9.72 -4.33
CA ASP A 97 15.52 9.33 -3.82
C ASP A 97 15.53 9.32 -2.30
N LYS A 98 14.95 10.35 -1.67
CA LYS A 98 14.89 10.47 -0.21
C LYS A 98 14.06 9.34 0.41
N ALA A 99 12.87 9.09 -0.13
CA ALA A 99 11.99 8.04 0.39
C ALA A 99 12.65 6.67 0.28
N TYR A 100 13.26 6.36 -0.86
CA TYR A 100 13.96 5.10 -1.07
C TYR A 100 15.12 4.95 -0.07
N ALA A 101 15.93 5.99 0.08
CA ALA A 101 17.07 5.95 0.99
C ALA A 101 16.64 5.77 2.45
N GLU A 102 15.59 6.47 2.90
CA GLU A 102 15.08 6.34 4.26
C GLU A 102 14.49 4.96 4.54
N LEU A 103 13.74 4.42 3.58
CA LEU A 103 13.15 3.08 3.74
C LEU A 103 14.22 2.00 3.79
N THR A 104 15.19 2.03 2.89
CA THR A 104 16.26 1.02 2.88
C THR A 104 17.17 1.15 4.11
N ALA A 105 17.44 2.38 4.56
CA ALA A 105 18.19 2.61 5.80
C ALA A 105 17.44 2.08 7.03
N SER A 106 16.12 2.01 6.96
CA SER A 106 15.27 1.46 8.03
C SER A 106 15.11 -0.05 7.97
N GLY A 107 15.80 -0.72 7.04
CA GLY A 107 15.81 -2.17 6.95
C GLY A 107 14.87 -2.76 5.90
N TYR A 108 14.12 -1.95 5.18
CA TYR A 108 13.24 -2.46 4.11
C TYR A 108 14.06 -2.78 2.87
N THR A 109 13.62 -3.78 2.12
CA THR A 109 14.33 -4.24 0.93
C THR A 109 14.07 -3.32 -0.26
N GLY A 110 15.14 -2.80 -0.88
CA GLY A 110 15.04 -2.11 -2.14
C GLY A 110 15.01 -3.12 -3.28
N GLU A 111 13.98 -3.04 -4.12
CA GLU A 111 13.83 -3.93 -5.25
C GLU A 111 14.42 -3.30 -6.53
N LYS A 112 14.22 -1.99 -6.70
CA LYS A 112 14.76 -1.23 -7.81
C LYS A 112 15.13 0.15 -7.30
N GLU A 113 16.42 0.48 -7.35
CA GLU A 113 16.88 1.79 -6.92
C GLU A 113 16.39 2.89 -7.86
N PRO A 114 16.33 4.15 -7.38
CA PRO A 114 15.80 5.23 -8.19
C PRO A 114 16.52 5.39 -9.53
N TRP A 115 15.74 5.57 -10.60
CA TRP A 115 16.27 5.86 -11.92
C TRP A 115 15.29 6.76 -12.68
N ASP A 116 15.79 7.39 -13.73
CA ASP A 116 14.94 8.17 -14.61
C ASP A 116 14.36 7.22 -15.65
N ALA A 117 13.10 6.88 -15.44
CA ALA A 117 12.43 5.92 -16.30
C ALA A 117 12.08 6.53 -17.65
N PRO A 118 12.09 5.71 -18.73
CA PRO A 118 11.88 6.22 -20.08
C PRO A 118 10.49 6.82 -20.33
N TRP A 119 9.54 6.60 -19.40
CA TRP A 119 8.19 7.18 -19.50
C TRP A 119 8.06 8.53 -18.81
N GLY A 120 9.18 9.18 -18.40
CA GLY A 120 9.16 10.55 -17.92
C GLY A 120 8.98 10.71 -16.42
N GLN A 121 9.32 9.69 -15.63
CA GLN A 121 9.24 9.73 -14.19
C GLN A 121 10.54 9.28 -13.53
N ARG A 122 10.87 9.88 -12.40
CA ARG A 122 11.81 9.28 -11.45
C ARG A 122 11.07 8.18 -10.72
N TYR A 123 11.62 6.99 -10.68
CA TYR A 123 10.90 5.80 -10.25
C TYR A 123 11.79 4.92 -9.39
N ALA A 124 11.21 4.26 -8.41
CA ALA A 124 11.89 3.28 -7.58
C ALA A 124 10.89 2.25 -7.08
N VAL A 125 11.36 1.10 -6.65
CA VAL A 125 10.52 0.05 -6.07
C VAL A 125 11.14 -0.43 -4.77
N VAL A 126 10.35 -0.45 -3.71
CA VAL A 126 10.73 -1.04 -2.42
C VAL A 126 9.78 -2.19 -2.13
N GLN A 127 10.17 -3.08 -1.21
CA GLN A 127 9.28 -4.14 -0.76
C GLN A 127 8.70 -3.80 0.60
N ASP A 128 7.41 -4.07 0.79
CA ASP A 128 6.80 -4.01 2.11
C ASP A 128 7.25 -5.22 2.94
N PRO A 129 6.87 -5.31 4.24
CA PRO A 129 7.31 -6.43 5.09
C PRO A 129 6.88 -7.82 4.59
N ASP A 130 5.86 -7.91 3.75
CA ASP A 130 5.40 -9.17 3.18
C ASP A 130 6.09 -9.50 1.84
N GLY A 131 6.99 -8.64 1.39
CA GLY A 131 7.72 -8.83 0.13
C GLY A 131 6.97 -8.34 -1.11
N HIS A 132 5.91 -7.57 -0.93
CA HIS A 132 5.18 -6.97 -2.05
C HIS A 132 5.93 -5.74 -2.56
N GLY A 133 6.08 -5.64 -3.88
CA GLY A 133 6.69 -4.47 -4.50
C GLY A 133 5.78 -3.25 -4.44
N VAL A 134 6.30 -2.15 -3.93
CA VAL A 134 5.59 -0.87 -3.81
C VAL A 134 6.38 0.18 -4.58
N ASP A 135 5.71 0.88 -5.48
CA ASP A 135 6.34 1.83 -6.38
C ASP A 135 6.38 3.23 -5.75
N LEU A 136 7.49 3.93 -5.95
CA LEU A 136 7.67 5.33 -5.59
C LEU A 136 7.95 6.10 -6.88
N PHE A 137 7.28 7.22 -7.09
CA PHE A 137 7.44 7.95 -8.35
C PHE A 137 7.23 9.44 -8.20
N ALA A 138 7.77 10.19 -9.17
CA ALA A 138 7.49 11.60 -9.36
C ALA A 138 7.79 11.96 -10.81
N ALA A 139 7.06 12.93 -11.34
CA ALA A 139 7.31 13.41 -12.69
C ALA A 139 8.70 14.06 -12.77
N LEU A 140 9.41 13.86 -13.85
CA LEU A 140 10.73 14.45 -14.06
C LEU A 140 10.66 15.95 -14.35
N ALA A 141 9.63 16.39 -15.05
CA ALA A 141 9.48 17.82 -15.33
C ALA A 141 8.03 18.16 -15.65
#